data_e0810b070d160a83df6c84e58a247d3f
#
_entry.id   e0810b070d160a83df6c84e58a247d3f
#
_cell.length_a   1.000
_cell.length_b   1.000
_cell.length_c   1.000
_cell.angle_alpha   90.00
_cell.angle_beta   90.00
_cell.angle_gamma   90.00
#
_symmetry.space_group_name_H-M   'P 1'
#
loop_
_entity.id
_entity.type
_entity.pdbx_description
1 polymer ?
#
loop_
_entity_poly.entity_id
_entity_poly.type
_entity_poly.pdbx_seq_one_letter_code
_entity_poly.pdbx_strand_id
1 'polypeptide(L)'
;MQSPSPINRSEQWLDARLGRTGLRPRDAAFLIAGFWLIAVVLFGVVERLIDPKTFHTVWLGMWWAMETVTTVGYGDVVPHQTAGKVIAAVLMVGGLALLSVITALITSGFVSRAESHRRASEGDPVMRKLDQLTRELQAVRTELEQRRP
;
A
#
# COMPACT_ATOMS: atom_id res chain seq x y z
N MET A 1 -36.16 -10.11 -19.37
CA MET A 1 -35.36 -10.85 -18.34
C MET A 1 -34.08 -11.29 -19.01
N GLN A 2 -33.00 -10.48 -18.91
CA GLN A 2 -31.68 -10.86 -19.44
C GLN A 2 -30.91 -11.59 -18.31
N SER A 3 -30.54 -12.83 -18.57
CA SER A 3 -29.65 -13.58 -17.68
C SER A 3 -28.26 -12.89 -17.62
N PRO A 4 -27.67 -12.70 -16.44
CA PRO A 4 -26.36 -12.10 -16.33
C PRO A 4 -25.32 -12.97 -17.03
N SER A 5 -24.47 -12.35 -17.87
CA SER A 5 -23.42 -13.03 -18.63
C SER A 5 -22.44 -13.75 -17.68
N PRO A 6 -21.87 -14.90 -18.10
CA PRO A 6 -20.98 -15.72 -17.25
C PRO A 6 -19.69 -14.99 -16.83
N ILE A 7 -19.30 -13.93 -17.53
CA ILE A 7 -18.11 -13.10 -17.24
C ILE A 7 -18.26 -12.36 -15.89
N ASN A 8 -19.48 -11.95 -15.55
CA ASN A 8 -19.76 -11.18 -14.32
C ASN A 8 -19.65 -12.03 -13.03
N ARG A 9 -19.75 -13.35 -13.14
CA ARG A 9 -19.68 -14.25 -11.98
C ARG A 9 -18.25 -14.51 -11.50
N SER A 10 -17.28 -14.51 -12.41
CA SER A 10 -15.86 -14.69 -12.06
C SER A 10 -15.26 -13.41 -11.46
N GLU A 11 -15.67 -12.23 -11.92
CA GLU A 11 -15.24 -10.96 -11.34
C GLU A 11 -15.82 -10.75 -9.94
N GLN A 12 -17.10 -11.03 -9.74
CA GLN A 12 -17.72 -10.97 -8.41
C GLN A 12 -17.10 -11.93 -7.39
N TRP A 13 -16.59 -13.09 -7.86
CA TRP A 13 -15.92 -14.07 -7.02
C TRP A 13 -14.50 -13.60 -6.61
N LEU A 14 -13.80 -12.92 -7.51
CA LEU A 14 -12.51 -12.30 -7.25
C LEU A 14 -12.65 -11.12 -6.29
N ASP A 15 -13.63 -10.26 -6.50
CA ASP A 15 -13.92 -9.11 -5.63
C ASP A 15 -14.33 -9.56 -4.22
N ALA A 16 -15.12 -10.63 -4.11
CA ALA A 16 -15.50 -11.20 -2.82
C ALA A 16 -14.33 -11.86 -2.07
N ARG A 17 -13.31 -12.35 -2.78
CA ARG A 17 -12.09 -12.89 -2.17
C ARG A 17 -11.07 -11.81 -1.81
N LEU A 18 -10.92 -10.79 -2.66
CA LEU A 18 -10.02 -9.67 -2.40
C LEU A 18 -10.56 -8.72 -1.32
N GLY A 19 -11.89 -8.56 -1.25
CA GLY A 19 -12.55 -7.76 -0.21
C GLY A 19 -12.55 -8.43 1.19
N ARG A 20 -12.17 -9.70 1.31
CA ARG A 20 -12.12 -10.43 2.60
C ARG A 20 -10.83 -10.26 3.38
N THR A 21 -9.77 -9.76 2.79
CA THR A 21 -8.60 -9.29 3.53
C THR A 21 -8.82 -7.85 3.99
N GLY A 22 -9.88 -7.63 4.75
CA GLY A 22 -10.22 -6.36 5.36
C GLY A 22 -9.26 -5.97 6.50
N LEU A 23 -7.95 -6.10 6.25
CA LEU A 23 -6.94 -5.50 7.10
C LEU A 23 -7.08 -3.98 6.97
N ARG A 24 -7.51 -3.35 8.05
CA ARG A 24 -7.49 -1.89 8.11
C ARG A 24 -6.05 -1.44 7.82
N PRO A 25 -5.83 -0.32 7.12
CA PRO A 25 -4.49 0.19 6.85
C PRO A 25 -3.60 0.27 8.10
N ARG A 26 -4.21 0.46 9.26
CA ARG A 26 -3.56 0.47 10.57
C ARG A 26 -3.01 -0.90 10.96
N ASP A 27 -3.79 -1.96 10.73
CA ASP A 27 -3.39 -3.33 11.10
C ASP A 27 -2.23 -3.80 10.22
N ALA A 28 -2.25 -3.46 8.93
CA ALA A 28 -1.14 -3.71 8.02
C ALA A 28 0.14 -2.94 8.46
N ALA A 29 0.02 -1.69 8.87
CA ALA A 29 1.14 -0.92 9.38
C ALA A 29 1.76 -1.53 10.64
N PHE A 30 0.94 -1.98 11.60
CA PHE A 30 1.42 -2.66 12.81
C PHE A 30 2.09 -4.01 12.51
N LEU A 31 1.56 -4.79 11.56
CA LEU A 31 2.19 -6.04 11.14
C LEU A 31 3.55 -5.80 10.49
N ILE A 32 3.67 -4.81 9.63
CA ILE A 32 4.93 -4.44 8.98
C ILE A 32 5.93 -3.94 10.02
N ALA A 33 5.53 -3.04 10.91
CA ALA A 33 6.40 -2.52 11.97
C ALA A 33 6.86 -3.64 12.91
N GLY A 34 5.97 -4.55 13.31
CA GLY A 34 6.28 -5.70 14.15
C GLY A 34 7.26 -6.67 13.47
N PHE A 35 7.04 -6.98 12.20
CA PHE A 35 7.97 -7.79 11.40
C PHE A 35 9.38 -7.19 11.39
N TRP A 36 9.50 -5.87 11.19
CA TRP A 36 10.79 -5.21 11.15
C TRP A 36 11.47 -5.11 12.51
N LEU A 37 10.71 -4.92 13.57
CA LEU A 37 11.27 -4.97 14.91
C LEU A 37 11.88 -6.35 15.20
N ILE A 38 11.17 -7.42 14.82
CA ILE A 38 11.66 -8.79 14.93
C ILE A 38 12.91 -8.99 14.05
N ALA A 39 12.90 -8.48 12.82
CA ALA A 39 14.04 -8.56 11.91
C ALA A 39 15.30 -7.88 12.49
N VAL A 40 15.17 -6.68 13.04
CA VAL A 40 16.29 -5.97 13.69
C VAL A 40 16.87 -6.77 14.84
N VAL A 41 16.03 -7.34 15.69
CA VAL A 41 16.47 -8.20 16.80
C VAL A 41 17.17 -9.45 16.26
N LEU A 42 16.57 -10.12 15.27
CA LEU A 42 17.11 -11.33 14.68
C LEU A 42 18.48 -11.08 14.03
N PHE A 43 18.59 -10.07 13.19
CA PHE A 43 19.86 -9.71 12.53
C PHE A 43 20.91 -9.26 13.55
N GLY A 44 20.51 -8.54 14.59
CA GLY A 44 21.42 -8.17 15.69
C GLY A 44 21.99 -9.38 16.44
N VAL A 45 21.17 -10.40 16.70
CA VAL A 45 21.61 -11.67 17.32
C VAL A 45 22.51 -12.44 16.36
N VAL A 46 22.15 -12.52 15.07
CA VAL A 46 22.91 -13.26 14.06
C VAL A 46 24.31 -12.66 13.89
N GLU A 47 24.45 -11.33 13.77
CA GLU A 47 25.76 -10.67 13.68
C GLU A 47 26.59 -10.86 14.95
N ARG A 48 25.96 -10.83 16.11
CA ARG A 48 26.65 -11.15 17.39
C ARG A 48 27.24 -12.55 17.40
N LEU A 49 26.58 -13.52 16.76
CA LEU A 49 27.05 -14.91 16.69
C LEU A 49 28.14 -15.08 15.62
N ILE A 50 28.07 -14.36 14.51
CA ILE A 50 29.00 -14.48 13.38
C ILE A 50 30.29 -13.71 13.64
N ASP A 51 30.18 -12.48 14.11
CA ASP A 51 31.33 -11.60 14.38
C ASP A 51 31.32 -11.07 15.83
N PRO A 52 31.56 -11.94 16.82
CA PRO A 52 31.56 -11.55 18.25
C PRO A 52 32.64 -10.56 18.61
N LYS A 53 33.66 -10.35 17.77
CA LYS A 53 34.74 -9.38 18.01
C LYS A 53 34.27 -7.96 17.68
N THR A 54 33.52 -7.79 16.62
CA THR A 54 32.94 -6.51 16.24
C THR A 54 31.65 -6.24 17.03
N PHE A 55 30.76 -7.23 17.10
CA PHE A 55 29.48 -7.13 17.80
C PHE A 55 29.56 -7.79 19.18
N HIS A 56 30.24 -7.14 20.14
CA HIS A 56 30.40 -7.70 21.49
C HIS A 56 29.14 -7.72 22.36
N THR A 57 28.07 -7.05 21.94
CA THR A 57 26.74 -7.11 22.55
C THR A 57 25.65 -7.27 21.49
N VAL A 58 24.54 -7.90 21.86
CA VAL A 58 23.35 -7.98 20.99
C VAL A 58 22.82 -6.58 20.67
N TRP A 59 22.91 -5.65 21.63
CA TRP A 59 22.50 -4.26 21.44
C TRP A 59 23.24 -3.59 20.27
N LEU A 60 24.56 -3.81 20.18
CA LEU A 60 25.38 -3.24 19.12
C LEU A 60 25.00 -3.81 17.74
N GLY A 61 24.66 -5.09 17.67
CA GLY A 61 24.13 -5.71 16.45
C GLY A 61 22.75 -5.16 16.08
N MET A 62 21.86 -4.95 17.05
CA MET A 62 20.56 -4.32 16.82
C MET A 62 20.70 -2.86 16.36
N TRP A 63 21.62 -2.12 16.95
CA TRP A 63 21.94 -0.76 16.55
C TRP A 63 22.37 -0.72 15.08
N TRP A 64 23.34 -1.55 14.71
CA TRP A 64 23.81 -1.68 13.34
C TRP A 64 22.69 -2.09 12.37
N ALA A 65 21.85 -3.06 12.76
CA ALA A 65 20.74 -3.50 11.93
C ALA A 65 19.72 -2.37 11.71
N MET A 66 19.43 -1.58 12.74
CA MET A 66 18.51 -0.44 12.67
C MET A 66 19.04 0.65 11.72
N GLU A 67 20.30 1.07 11.87
CA GLU A 67 20.88 2.10 11.00
C GLU A 67 21.01 1.63 9.54
N THR A 68 21.24 0.34 9.33
CA THR A 68 21.33 -0.27 8.01
C THR A 68 19.96 -0.32 7.32
N VAL A 69 18.91 -0.78 8.03
CA VAL A 69 17.54 -0.86 7.50
C VAL A 69 16.96 0.52 7.21
N THR A 70 17.25 1.49 8.08
CA THR A 70 16.81 2.88 7.89
C THR A 70 17.63 3.64 6.86
N THR A 71 18.66 3.01 6.29
CA THR A 71 19.60 3.60 5.32
C THR A 71 20.40 4.80 5.87
N VAL A 72 20.46 4.99 7.18
CA VAL A 72 21.24 6.06 7.82
C VAL A 72 22.73 5.75 7.73
N GLY A 73 23.16 4.53 8.14
CA GLY A 73 24.50 4.01 7.99
C GLY A 73 25.58 4.93 8.56
N TYR A 74 25.59 5.14 9.87
CA TYR A 74 26.65 5.93 10.52
C TYR A 74 28.05 5.36 10.27
N GLY A 75 28.16 4.03 10.07
CA GLY A 75 29.43 3.37 9.80
C GLY A 75 30.35 3.23 11.02
N ASP A 76 29.81 3.48 12.21
CA ASP A 76 30.52 3.32 13.49
C ASP A 76 30.73 1.83 13.83
N VAL A 77 29.83 0.96 13.38
CA VAL A 77 29.89 -0.50 13.49
C VAL A 77 29.56 -1.13 12.15
N VAL A 78 30.46 -1.96 11.63
CA VAL A 78 30.26 -2.67 10.35
C VAL A 78 30.80 -4.09 10.43
N PRO A 79 30.14 -5.09 9.81
CA PRO A 79 30.63 -6.46 9.78
C PRO A 79 31.91 -6.55 8.97
N HIS A 80 32.96 -7.15 9.55
CA HIS A 80 34.25 -7.35 8.90
C HIS A 80 34.32 -8.70 8.18
N GLN A 81 33.58 -9.71 8.66
CA GLN A 81 33.59 -11.04 8.09
C GLN A 81 32.74 -11.12 6.82
N THR A 82 33.10 -11.98 5.88
CA THR A 82 32.38 -12.16 4.62
C THR A 82 30.93 -12.60 4.83
N ALA A 83 30.69 -13.49 5.80
CA ALA A 83 29.33 -13.93 6.14
C ALA A 83 28.47 -12.76 6.62
N GLY A 84 28.98 -11.89 7.49
CA GLY A 84 28.27 -10.68 7.95
C GLY A 84 28.00 -9.70 6.80
N LYS A 85 28.94 -9.55 5.86
CA LYS A 85 28.72 -8.71 4.66
C LYS A 85 27.61 -9.24 3.76
N VAL A 86 27.48 -10.55 3.61
CA VAL A 86 26.36 -11.16 2.86
C VAL A 86 25.02 -10.88 3.55
N ILE A 87 24.99 -11.03 4.87
CA ILE A 87 23.80 -10.70 5.68
C ILE A 87 23.46 -9.21 5.57
N ALA A 88 24.48 -8.34 5.65
CA ALA A 88 24.30 -6.90 5.44
C ALA A 88 23.65 -6.61 4.08
N ALA A 89 24.09 -7.25 3.01
CA ALA A 89 23.53 -7.08 1.67
C ALA A 89 22.05 -7.47 1.62
N VAL A 90 21.66 -8.60 2.24
CA VAL A 90 20.26 -9.03 2.35
C VAL A 90 19.43 -8.02 3.14
N LEU A 91 19.97 -7.54 4.26
CA LEU A 91 19.29 -6.55 5.10
C LEU A 91 19.10 -5.20 4.37
N MET A 92 20.09 -4.74 3.61
CA MET A 92 20.01 -3.52 2.80
C MET A 92 18.94 -3.62 1.73
N VAL A 93 18.92 -4.71 0.94
CA VAL A 93 17.90 -4.93 -0.10
C VAL A 93 16.50 -5.03 0.52
N GLY A 94 16.38 -5.78 1.62
CA GLY A 94 15.12 -5.91 2.36
C GLY A 94 14.63 -4.57 2.93
N GLY A 95 15.53 -3.75 3.48
CA GLY A 95 15.22 -2.43 4.00
C GLY A 95 14.69 -1.48 2.91
N LEU A 96 15.34 -1.45 1.75
CA LEU A 96 14.88 -0.69 0.58
C LEU A 96 13.48 -1.12 0.10
N ALA A 97 13.25 -2.43 0.02
CA ALA A 97 11.95 -2.98 -0.35
C ALA A 97 10.86 -2.54 0.65
N LEU A 98 11.17 -2.56 1.96
CA LEU A 98 10.25 -2.08 2.99
C LEU A 98 9.88 -0.62 2.82
N LEU A 99 10.87 0.26 2.72
CA LEU A 99 10.62 1.70 2.55
C LEU A 99 9.73 1.97 1.34
N SER A 100 9.94 1.22 0.26
CA SER A 100 9.12 1.28 -0.94
C SER A 100 7.65 0.88 -0.67
N VAL A 101 7.42 -0.20 0.08
CA VAL A 101 6.08 -0.66 0.46
C VAL A 101 5.39 0.35 1.37
N ILE A 102 6.09 0.87 2.38
CA ILE A 102 5.54 1.89 3.30
C ILE A 102 5.13 3.14 2.51
N THR A 103 6.00 3.64 1.63
CA THR A 103 5.71 4.81 0.79
C THR A 103 4.50 4.56 -0.10
N ALA A 104 4.40 3.39 -0.74
CA ALA A 104 3.27 3.02 -1.56
C ALA A 104 1.95 2.97 -0.76
N LEU A 105 1.96 2.42 0.45
CA LEU A 105 0.79 2.37 1.34
C LEU A 105 0.33 3.77 1.77
N ILE A 106 1.26 4.64 2.13
CA ILE A 106 0.95 6.02 2.50
C ILE A 106 0.36 6.76 1.30
N THR A 107 1.02 6.69 0.14
CA THR A 107 0.59 7.35 -1.09
C THR A 107 -0.80 6.87 -1.53
N SER A 108 -1.05 5.56 -1.51
CA SER A 108 -2.36 5.01 -1.87
C SER A 108 -3.48 5.51 -0.96
N GLY A 109 -3.20 5.69 0.33
CA GLY A 109 -4.14 6.26 1.31
C GLY A 109 -4.48 7.72 1.01
N PHE A 110 -3.53 8.52 0.56
CA PHE A 110 -3.76 9.92 0.16
C PHE A 110 -4.54 9.99 -1.15
N VAL A 111 -4.15 9.21 -2.15
CA VAL A 111 -4.80 9.20 -3.47
C VAL A 111 -6.27 8.78 -3.35
N SER A 112 -6.56 7.71 -2.60
CA SER A 112 -7.94 7.26 -2.41
C SER A 112 -8.82 8.29 -1.70
N ARG A 113 -8.27 9.02 -0.72
CA ARG A 113 -8.99 10.13 -0.06
C ARG A 113 -9.22 11.31 -1.01
N ALA A 114 -8.20 11.72 -1.77
CA ALA A 114 -8.32 12.80 -2.73
C ALA A 114 -9.38 12.47 -3.80
N GLU A 115 -9.40 11.24 -4.28
CA GLU A 115 -10.37 10.78 -5.27
C GLU A 115 -11.80 10.71 -4.70
N SER A 116 -11.98 10.28 -3.45
CA SER A 116 -13.30 10.29 -2.79
C SER A 116 -13.82 11.71 -2.59
N HIS A 117 -12.97 12.66 -2.19
CA HIS A 117 -13.34 14.08 -2.10
C HIS A 117 -13.69 14.68 -3.46
N ARG A 118 -12.94 14.34 -4.49
CA ARG A 118 -13.20 14.81 -5.84
C ARG A 118 -14.54 14.30 -6.37
N ARG A 119 -14.84 13.02 -6.19
CA ARG A 119 -16.14 12.42 -6.55
C ARG A 119 -17.30 13.06 -5.78
N ALA A 120 -17.10 13.37 -4.50
CA ALA A 120 -18.10 14.06 -3.69
C ALA A 120 -18.35 15.51 -4.13
N SER A 121 -17.29 16.23 -4.57
CA SER A 121 -17.39 17.64 -5.02
C SER A 121 -17.91 17.78 -6.45
N GLU A 122 -17.54 16.86 -7.35
CA GLU A 122 -17.91 16.96 -8.76
C GLU A 122 -19.32 16.41 -9.07
N GLY A 123 -19.96 15.72 -8.12
CA GLY A 123 -21.16 14.92 -8.37
C GLY A 123 -20.89 13.86 -9.44
N ASP A 124 -21.59 12.77 -9.45
CA ASP A 124 -21.37 11.72 -10.45
C ASP A 124 -21.53 12.33 -11.86
N PRO A 125 -20.48 12.34 -12.71
CA PRO A 125 -20.56 12.92 -14.06
C PRO A 125 -21.63 12.24 -14.91
N VAL A 126 -21.96 10.99 -14.58
CA VAL A 126 -23.06 10.26 -15.21
C VAL A 126 -24.40 10.84 -14.79
N MET A 127 -24.59 11.16 -13.50
CA MET A 127 -25.82 11.81 -13.01
C MET A 127 -26.04 13.19 -13.65
N ARG A 128 -25.00 14.02 -13.75
CA ARG A 128 -25.09 15.32 -14.45
C ARG A 128 -25.51 15.17 -15.91
N LYS A 129 -24.95 14.17 -16.60
CA LYS A 129 -25.29 13.90 -17.99
C LYS A 129 -26.71 13.36 -18.15
N LEU A 130 -27.17 12.52 -17.21
CA LEU A 130 -28.56 12.05 -17.16
C LEU A 130 -29.51 13.21 -16.91
N ASP A 131 -29.24 14.11 -15.98
CA ASP A 131 -30.08 15.29 -15.71
C ASP A 131 -30.12 16.25 -16.91
N GLN A 132 -29.01 16.39 -17.64
CA GLN A 132 -28.96 17.16 -18.86
C GLN A 132 -29.83 16.54 -19.95
N LEU A 133 -29.69 15.24 -20.22
CA LEU A 133 -30.46 14.53 -21.22
C LEU A 133 -31.97 14.54 -20.86
N THR A 134 -32.30 14.40 -19.58
CA THR A 134 -33.70 14.47 -19.12
C THR A 134 -34.31 15.85 -19.39
N ARG A 135 -33.56 16.93 -19.16
CA ARG A 135 -33.99 18.30 -19.48
C ARG A 135 -34.17 18.52 -20.97
N GLU A 136 -33.24 18.02 -21.79
CA GLU A 136 -33.36 18.11 -23.25
C GLU A 136 -34.58 17.36 -23.78
N LEU A 137 -34.83 16.14 -23.27
CA LEU A 137 -36.02 15.37 -23.63
C LEU A 137 -37.34 16.06 -23.20
N GLN A 138 -37.36 16.68 -22.03
CA GLN A 138 -38.52 17.44 -21.57
C GLN A 138 -38.80 18.67 -22.47
N ALA A 139 -37.74 19.38 -22.88
CA ALA A 139 -37.84 20.54 -23.77
C ALA A 139 -38.40 20.15 -25.14
N VAL A 140 -37.89 19.07 -25.74
CA VAL A 140 -38.37 18.54 -27.03
C VAL A 140 -39.83 18.09 -26.91
N ARG A 141 -40.21 17.42 -25.82
CA ARG A 141 -41.57 16.99 -25.57
C ARG A 141 -42.53 18.17 -25.48
N THR A 142 -42.16 19.21 -24.75
CA THR A 142 -43.00 20.42 -24.63
C THR A 142 -43.15 21.14 -25.96
N GLU A 143 -42.12 21.19 -26.78
CA GLU A 143 -42.17 21.78 -28.12
C GLU A 143 -43.08 20.99 -29.06
N LEU A 144 -43.08 19.65 -28.99
CA LEU A 144 -43.96 18.78 -29.75
C LEU A 144 -45.43 18.92 -29.31
N GLU A 145 -45.68 19.08 -28.00
CA GLU A 145 -47.05 19.30 -27.49
C GLU A 145 -47.61 20.66 -27.92
N GLN A 146 -46.79 21.69 -28.02
CA GLN A 146 -47.18 23.02 -28.51
C GLN A 146 -47.45 23.06 -30.03
N ARG A 147 -46.85 22.13 -30.80
CA ARG A 147 -47.06 22.04 -32.27
C ARG A 147 -48.20 21.10 -32.64
N ARG A 148 -48.87 20.48 -31.68
CA ARG A 148 -50.05 19.67 -31.95
C ARG A 148 -51.27 20.61 -32.19
N PRO A 149 -51.91 20.55 -33.38
CA PRO A 149 -53.08 21.39 -33.72
C PRO A 149 -54.29 21.08 -32.85
#